data_dd397e5776a8688e8eef5a94db966ac2
#
_entry.id   dd397e5776a8688e8eef5a94db966ac2
#
_cell.length_a   1.000
_cell.length_b   1.000
_cell.length_c   1.000
_cell.angle_alpha   90.00
_cell.angle_beta   90.00
_cell.angle_gamma   90.00
#
_symmetry.space_group_name_H-M   'P 1'
#
loop_
_entity.id
_entity.type
_entity.pdbx_description
1 polymer ?
#
loop_
_entity_poly.entity_id
_entity_poly.type
_entity_poly.pdbx_seq_one_letter_code
_entity_poly.pdbx_strand_id
1 'polypeptide(L)'
;ALMARFESPTAHLKEICEEFFGIKPKTAEQKAKAQSLPVPVFKLVDSERAPTLVNVSDLAKHIDTQRALAAKDWELIQQASQ
;
A
#
# COMPACT_ATOMS: atom_id res chain seq x y z
N ALA A 1 0.10 4.42 -14.89
CA ALA A 1 -0.44 3.51 -13.91
C ALA A 1 0.65 2.76 -13.16
N LEU A 2 0.29 2.16 -12.03
CA LEU A 2 1.25 1.46 -11.18
C LEU A 2 1.92 0.28 -11.88
N MET A 3 1.20 -0.46 -12.68
CA MET A 3 1.75 -1.62 -13.38
C MET A 3 2.84 -1.24 -14.36
N ALA A 4 2.67 -0.13 -15.06
CA ALA A 4 3.69 0.37 -15.97
C ALA A 4 4.95 0.80 -15.22
N ARG A 5 4.78 1.34 -14.00
CA ARG A 5 5.89 1.78 -13.17
C ARG A 5 6.75 0.62 -12.66
N PHE A 6 6.12 -0.48 -12.25
CA PHE A 6 6.82 -1.60 -11.63
C PHE A 6 7.16 -2.73 -12.61
N GLU A 7 6.63 -2.68 -13.82
CA GLU A 7 6.86 -3.70 -14.86
C GLU A 7 6.47 -5.12 -14.47
N SER A 8 5.81 -5.30 -13.30
CA SER A 8 5.37 -6.61 -12.84
C SER A 8 4.12 -6.44 -11.98
N PRO A 9 3.33 -7.54 -11.80
CA PRO A 9 2.13 -7.47 -10.98
C PRO A 9 2.40 -7.42 -9.49
N THR A 10 3.66 -7.56 -9.07
CA THR A 10 4.04 -7.51 -7.66
C THR A 10 5.16 -6.52 -7.44
N ALA A 11 5.26 -5.98 -6.23
CA ALA A 11 6.32 -5.08 -5.82
C ALA A 11 6.82 -5.50 -4.44
N HIS A 12 8.10 -5.21 -4.15
CA HIS A 12 8.66 -5.49 -2.84
C HIS A 12 8.10 -4.49 -1.82
N LEU A 13 7.63 -5.00 -0.69
CA LEU A 13 7.07 -4.13 0.35
C LEU A 13 8.06 -3.06 0.79
N LYS A 14 9.33 -3.43 0.96
CA LYS A 14 10.36 -2.47 1.41
C LYS A 14 10.62 -1.35 0.41
N GLU A 15 10.31 -1.55 -0.87
CA GLU A 15 10.48 -0.51 -1.89
C GLU A 15 9.34 0.49 -1.88
N ILE A 16 8.13 0.03 -1.56
CA ILE A 16 6.94 0.86 -1.64
C ILE A 16 6.51 1.45 -0.29
N CYS A 17 6.99 0.88 0.82
CA CYS A 17 6.49 1.27 2.13
C CYS A 17 6.74 2.74 2.47
N GLU A 18 7.90 3.28 2.10
CA GLU A 18 8.20 4.68 2.36
C GLU A 18 7.40 5.60 1.45
N GLU A 19 7.24 5.21 0.19
CA GLU A 19 6.56 6.04 -0.81
C GLU A 19 5.05 6.06 -0.62
N PHE A 20 4.45 4.90 -0.36
CA PHE A 20 3.00 4.78 -0.31
C PHE A 20 2.43 4.77 1.10
N PHE A 21 3.17 4.26 2.07
CA PHE A 21 2.69 4.17 3.45
C PHE A 21 3.41 5.13 4.41
N GLY A 22 4.52 5.71 3.98
CA GLY A 22 5.27 6.64 4.81
C GLY A 22 5.93 5.99 6.02
N ILE A 23 6.27 4.71 5.95
CA ILE A 23 6.88 3.95 7.05
C ILE A 23 8.21 3.34 6.59
N LYS A 24 9.10 3.11 7.55
CA LYS A 24 10.39 2.49 7.26
C LYS A 24 10.24 1.01 6.93
N PRO A 25 11.15 0.43 6.13
CA PRO A 25 11.06 -0.99 5.77
C PRO A 25 10.99 -1.93 6.98
N LYS A 26 11.72 -1.65 8.03
CA LYS A 26 11.69 -2.47 9.25
C LYS A 26 10.31 -2.47 9.90
N THR A 27 9.69 -1.29 9.99
CA THR A 27 8.33 -1.14 10.51
C THR A 27 7.32 -1.84 9.61
N ALA A 28 7.49 -1.71 8.28
CA ALA A 28 6.62 -2.36 7.32
C ALA A 28 6.64 -3.88 7.48
N GLU A 29 7.81 -4.47 7.67
CA GLU A 29 7.92 -5.90 7.88
C GLU A 29 7.26 -6.36 9.18
N GLN A 30 7.40 -5.57 10.25
CA GLN A 30 6.75 -5.86 11.52
C GLN A 30 5.23 -5.83 11.38
N LYS A 31 4.70 -4.83 10.68
CA LYS A 31 3.27 -4.73 10.42
C LYS A 31 2.77 -5.85 9.52
N ALA A 32 3.58 -6.28 8.56
CA ALA A 32 3.25 -7.40 7.68
C ALA A 32 3.10 -8.69 8.48
N LYS A 33 4.01 -8.96 9.41
CA LYS A 33 3.93 -10.13 10.29
C LYS A 33 2.68 -10.10 11.18
N ALA A 34 2.29 -8.93 11.63
CA ALA A 34 1.09 -8.75 12.45
C ALA A 34 -0.19 -8.64 11.62
N GLN A 35 -0.08 -8.67 10.29
CA GLN A 35 -1.20 -8.51 9.35
C GLN A 35 -1.97 -7.21 9.60
N SER A 36 -1.25 -6.15 9.96
CA SER A 36 -1.85 -4.85 10.25
C SER A 36 -1.67 -3.83 9.13
N LEU A 37 -1.15 -4.25 7.98
CA LEU A 37 -1.06 -3.39 6.81
C LEU A 37 -2.42 -3.27 6.11
N PRO A 38 -2.69 -2.13 5.45
CA PRO A 38 -3.96 -1.91 4.76
C PRO A 38 -4.14 -2.71 3.47
N VAL A 39 -3.09 -3.40 3.03
CA VAL A 39 -3.14 -4.26 1.83
C VAL A 39 -2.63 -5.64 2.18
N PRO A 40 -3.10 -6.70 1.50
CA PRO A 40 -2.57 -8.04 1.73
C PRO A 40 -1.13 -8.14 1.24
N VAL A 41 -0.31 -8.84 2.00
CA VAL A 41 1.08 -9.10 1.64
C VAL A 41 1.32 -10.61 1.67
N PHE A 42 2.32 -11.05 0.92
CA PHE A 42 2.62 -12.48 0.82
C PHE A 42 4.09 -12.70 0.53
N LYS A 43 4.55 -13.93 0.72
CA LYS A 43 5.89 -14.37 0.36
C LYS A 43 5.77 -15.56 -0.57
N LEU A 44 6.66 -15.64 -1.55
CA LEU A 44 6.65 -16.75 -2.51
C LEU A 44 7.22 -18.03 -1.92
N VAL A 45 8.09 -17.92 -0.92
CA VAL A 45 8.66 -19.07 -0.21
C VAL A 45 8.52 -18.86 1.30
N ASP A 46 8.41 -19.95 2.03
CA ASP A 46 8.27 -19.92 3.48
C ASP A 46 9.67 -19.78 4.12
N SER A 47 10.20 -18.59 4.09
CA SER A 47 11.51 -18.26 4.64
C SER A 47 11.50 -16.85 5.18
N GLU A 48 12.15 -16.63 6.33
CA GLU A 48 12.27 -15.29 6.90
C GLU A 48 13.10 -14.35 6.02
N ARG A 49 13.97 -14.93 5.19
CA ARG A 49 14.81 -14.15 4.27
C ARG A 49 14.08 -13.81 2.97
N ALA A 50 12.96 -14.45 2.69
CA ALA A 50 12.19 -14.16 1.49
C ALA A 50 11.63 -12.74 1.54
N PRO A 51 11.65 -12.00 0.42
CA PRO A 51 11.07 -10.67 0.42
C PRO A 51 9.56 -10.73 0.56
N THR A 52 9.01 -9.81 1.34
CA THR A 52 7.56 -9.63 1.43
C THR A 52 7.10 -8.87 0.20
N LEU A 53 6.10 -9.41 -0.48
CA LEU A 53 5.59 -8.86 -1.73
C LEU A 53 4.18 -8.34 -1.55
N VAL A 54 3.84 -7.32 -2.34
CA VAL A 54 2.50 -6.74 -2.41
C VAL A 54 2.02 -6.85 -3.84
N ASN A 55 0.78 -7.30 -4.02
CA ASN A 55 0.17 -7.32 -5.34
C ASN A 55 -0.13 -5.88 -5.77
N VAL A 56 0.37 -5.47 -6.94
CA VAL A 56 0.19 -4.11 -7.44
C VAL A 56 -1.29 -3.79 -7.65
N SER A 57 -2.10 -4.76 -8.06
CA SER A 57 -3.56 -4.57 -8.17
C SER A 57 -4.20 -4.21 -6.84
N ASP A 58 -3.82 -4.90 -5.77
CA ASP A 58 -4.36 -4.62 -4.43
C ASP A 58 -3.91 -3.24 -3.94
N LEU A 59 -2.65 -2.88 -4.22
CA LEU A 59 -2.15 -1.56 -3.88
C LEU A 59 -2.91 -0.47 -4.63
N ALA A 60 -3.17 -0.67 -5.92
CA ALA A 60 -3.93 0.28 -6.73
C ALA A 60 -5.35 0.47 -6.19
N LYS A 61 -6.01 -0.61 -5.81
CA LYS A 61 -7.34 -0.55 -5.21
C LYS A 61 -7.33 0.23 -3.91
N HIS A 62 -6.31 0.01 -3.07
CA HIS A 62 -6.17 0.75 -1.82
C HIS A 62 -5.99 2.24 -2.07
N ILE A 63 -5.13 2.60 -3.03
CA ILE A 63 -4.90 4.01 -3.40
C ILE A 63 -6.20 4.64 -3.88
N ASP A 64 -6.94 3.96 -4.75
CA ASP A 64 -8.21 4.47 -5.26
C ASP A 64 -9.23 4.67 -4.14
N THR A 65 -9.29 3.74 -3.18
CA THR A 65 -10.17 3.85 -2.03
C THR A 65 -9.82 5.06 -1.18
N GLN A 66 -8.54 5.25 -0.88
CA GLN A 66 -8.09 6.39 -0.07
C GLN A 66 -8.32 7.71 -0.79
N ARG A 67 -8.12 7.73 -2.10
CA ARG A 67 -8.40 8.91 -2.93
C ARG A 67 -9.86 9.29 -2.90
N ALA A 68 -10.74 8.30 -3.03
CA ALA A 68 -12.18 8.53 -2.98
C ALA A 68 -12.63 9.07 -1.62
N LEU A 69 -12.06 8.51 -0.53
CA LEU A 69 -12.37 8.97 0.83
C LEU A 69 -11.88 10.41 1.04
N ALA A 70 -10.67 10.72 0.58
CA ALA A 70 -10.11 12.06 0.71
C ALA A 70 -10.92 13.07 -0.10
N ALA A 71 -11.34 12.72 -1.29
CA ALA A 71 -12.17 13.59 -2.13
C ALA A 71 -13.52 13.87 -1.48
N LYS A 72 -14.12 12.86 -0.87
CA LYS A 72 -15.39 13.00 -0.17
C LYS A 72 -15.26 13.92 1.03
N ASP A 73 -14.20 13.76 1.83
CA ASP A 73 -13.94 14.61 2.98
C ASP A 73 -13.71 16.06 2.53
N TRP A 74 -12.94 16.24 1.46
CA TRP A 74 -12.68 17.56 0.90
C TRP A 74 -13.98 18.25 0.46
N GLU A 75 -14.84 17.54 -0.24
CA GLU A 75 -16.14 18.06 -0.68
C GLU A 75 -17.00 18.49 0.50
N LEU A 76 -17.04 17.69 1.58
CA LEU A 76 -17.80 18.01 2.77
C LEU A 76 -17.28 19.28 3.45
N ILE A 77 -15.97 19.44 3.52
CA ILE A 77 -15.34 20.63 4.09
C ILE A 77 -15.65 21.86 3.24
N GLN A 78 -15.61 21.75 1.93
CA GLN A 78 -15.90 22.85 1.03
C GLN A 78 -17.37 23.27 1.14
N GLN A 79 -18.29 22.32 1.22
CA GLN A 79 -19.70 22.60 1.41
C GLN A 79 -19.97 23.28 2.75
N ALA A 80 -19.29 22.85 3.81
CA ALA A 80 -19.44 23.42 5.14
C ALA A 80 -18.89 24.85 5.21
N SER A 81 -17.93 25.17 4.36
CA SER A 81 -17.31 26.51 4.31
C SER A 81 -18.15 27.53 3.59
N GLN A 82 -19.17 27.10 2.89
CA GLN A 82 -20.08 27.98 2.17
C GLN A 82 -21.33 28.26 3.03
#